data_09eabb71c47b56b7c243b6f2d96aba6a
#
_entry.id   09eabb71c47b56b7c243b6f2d96aba6a
#
_cell.length_a   1.000
_cell.length_b   1.000
_cell.length_c   1.000
_cell.angle_alpha   90.00
_cell.angle_beta   90.00
_cell.angle_gamma   90.00
#
_symmetry.space_group_name_H-M   'P 1'
#
loop_
_entity.id
_entity.type
_entity.pdbx_description
1 polymer ?
#
loop_
_entity_poly.entity_id
_entity_poly.type
_entity_poly.pdbx_seq_one_letter_code
_entity_poly.pdbx_strand_id
1 'polypeptide(L)'
;PSKLVILIGINDIGRGYPVQDVVNRISDIIMTIRQESLYTEIYLLSIFPVSERLEHASNVKIRNNATVGELNQQLAVLPGVTYVDLFDYLTDAQGQLNANYTTDGLHLNTQAYQVIAEPIIKEILE
;
A
#
# COMPACT_ATOMS: atom_id res chain seq x y z
N PRO A 1 -14.28 11.59 -11.10
CA PRO A 1 -13.37 12.51 -10.41
C PRO A 1 -12.14 12.81 -11.27
N SER A 2 -11.51 13.95 -11.03
CA SER A 2 -10.28 14.32 -11.76
C SER A 2 -9.07 13.54 -11.25
N LYS A 3 -9.06 13.19 -9.97
CA LYS A 3 -7.99 12.40 -9.34
C LYS A 3 -8.61 11.33 -8.45
N LEU A 4 -8.01 10.14 -8.49
CA LEU A 4 -8.42 9.01 -7.66
C LEU A 4 -7.19 8.40 -7.01
N VAL A 5 -7.25 8.20 -5.70
CA VAL A 5 -6.16 7.59 -4.93
C VAL A 5 -6.63 6.20 -4.48
N ILE A 6 -5.81 5.19 -4.76
CA ILE A 6 -6.13 3.78 -4.45
C ILE A 6 -5.08 3.22 -3.50
N LEU A 7 -5.56 2.57 -2.44
CA LEU A 7 -4.74 1.78 -1.51
C LEU A 7 -5.48 0.49 -1.21
N ILE A 8 -5.05 -0.61 -1.80
CA ILE A 8 -5.66 -1.94 -1.64
C ILE A 8 -4.60 -3.03 -1.74
N GLY A 9 -4.89 -4.22 -1.18
CA GLY A 9 -4.07 -5.41 -1.36
C GLY A 9 -3.64 -6.10 -0.08
N ILE A 10 -3.52 -5.38 1.04
CA ILE A 10 -3.04 -5.98 2.30
C ILE A 10 -3.99 -7.06 2.83
N ASN A 11 -5.28 -6.90 2.61
CA ASN A 11 -6.26 -7.91 3.03
C ASN A 11 -6.19 -9.16 2.15
N ASP A 12 -5.90 -9.01 0.87
CA ASP A 12 -5.71 -10.16 -0.03
C ASP A 12 -4.48 -10.96 0.36
N ILE A 13 -3.38 -10.28 0.73
CA ILE A 13 -2.20 -10.95 1.29
C ILE A 13 -2.59 -11.70 2.56
N GLY A 14 -3.37 -11.07 3.43
CA GLY A 14 -3.82 -11.67 4.68
C GLY A 14 -4.71 -12.90 4.49
N ARG A 15 -5.36 -13.02 3.34
CA ARG A 15 -6.17 -14.19 2.97
C ARG A 15 -5.37 -15.28 2.25
N GLY A 16 -4.09 -15.05 1.99
CA GLY A 16 -3.21 -16.03 1.36
C GLY A 16 -3.26 -16.07 -0.15
N TYR A 17 -3.85 -15.07 -0.81
CA TYR A 17 -3.81 -15.00 -2.27
C TYR A 17 -2.38 -14.81 -2.76
N PRO A 18 -1.98 -15.52 -3.83
CA PRO A 18 -0.67 -15.30 -4.45
C PRO A 18 -0.51 -13.86 -4.92
N VAL A 19 0.73 -13.35 -4.87
CA VAL A 19 1.03 -11.97 -5.29
C VAL A 19 0.51 -11.69 -6.69
N GLN A 20 0.70 -12.61 -7.64
CA GLN A 20 0.25 -12.40 -9.02
C GLN A 20 -1.27 -12.22 -9.11
N ASP A 21 -2.03 -12.96 -8.31
CA ASP A 21 -3.49 -12.81 -8.28
C ASP A 21 -3.90 -11.43 -7.74
N VAL A 22 -3.20 -10.95 -6.72
CA VAL A 22 -3.45 -9.61 -6.18
C VAL A 22 -3.15 -8.53 -7.23
N VAL A 23 -2.02 -8.65 -7.93
CA VAL A 23 -1.65 -7.75 -9.02
C VAL A 23 -2.72 -7.74 -10.11
N ASN A 24 -3.19 -8.92 -10.51
CA ASN A 24 -4.22 -9.03 -11.55
C ASN A 24 -5.53 -8.37 -11.14
N ARG A 25 -5.93 -8.53 -9.88
CA ARG A 25 -7.14 -7.88 -9.35
C ARG A 25 -7.02 -6.36 -9.34
N ILE A 26 -5.88 -5.85 -8.92
CA ILE A 26 -5.63 -4.40 -8.91
C ILE A 26 -5.60 -3.87 -10.33
N SER A 27 -4.94 -4.58 -11.24
CA SER A 27 -4.90 -4.22 -12.66
C SER A 27 -6.31 -4.16 -13.26
N ASP A 28 -7.17 -5.14 -12.96
CA ASP A 28 -8.55 -5.17 -13.44
C ASP A 28 -9.37 -3.99 -12.92
N ILE A 29 -9.17 -3.63 -11.66
CA ILE A 29 -9.84 -2.45 -11.06
C ILE A 29 -9.40 -1.18 -11.80
N ILE A 30 -8.10 -1.02 -12.04
CA ILE A 30 -7.56 0.14 -12.74
C ILE A 30 -8.13 0.22 -14.16
N MET A 31 -8.17 -0.90 -14.87
CA MET A 31 -8.73 -0.96 -16.23
C MET A 31 -10.21 -0.58 -16.24
N THR A 32 -10.98 -1.08 -15.28
CA THR A 32 -12.40 -0.74 -15.15
C THR A 32 -12.60 0.74 -14.93
N ILE A 33 -11.83 1.34 -14.02
CA ILE A 33 -11.87 2.77 -13.76
C ILE A 33 -11.51 3.56 -15.02
N ARG A 34 -10.48 3.11 -15.74
CA ARG A 34 -10.02 3.79 -16.95
C ARG A 34 -11.08 3.76 -18.04
N GLN A 35 -11.83 2.67 -18.17
CA GLN A 35 -12.93 2.55 -19.12
C GLN A 35 -14.09 3.48 -18.78
N GLU A 36 -14.41 3.61 -17.49
CA GLU A 36 -15.52 4.44 -17.02
C GLU A 36 -15.15 5.91 -16.94
N SER A 37 -13.89 6.24 -16.77
CA SER A 37 -13.43 7.62 -16.55
C SER A 37 -12.08 7.84 -17.21
N LEU A 38 -12.11 8.14 -18.50
CA LEU A 38 -10.94 8.16 -19.38
C LEU A 38 -9.86 9.16 -18.96
N TYR A 39 -10.24 10.28 -18.37
CA TYR A 39 -9.33 11.38 -18.03
C TYR A 39 -9.01 11.47 -16.54
N THR A 40 -9.49 10.53 -15.72
CA THR A 40 -9.15 10.51 -14.31
C THR A 40 -7.66 10.17 -14.14
N GLU A 41 -6.93 10.97 -13.38
CA GLU A 41 -5.57 10.65 -12.95
C GLU A 41 -5.67 9.65 -11.79
N ILE A 42 -5.05 8.49 -11.96
CA ILE A 42 -5.09 7.42 -10.94
C ILE A 42 -3.75 7.35 -10.23
N TYR A 43 -3.79 7.49 -8.92
CA TYR A 43 -2.61 7.38 -8.04
C TYR A 43 -2.75 6.10 -7.22
N LEU A 44 -1.75 5.23 -7.33
CA LEU A 44 -1.72 3.96 -6.62
C LEU A 44 -0.67 4.05 -5.52
N LEU A 45 -1.11 4.00 -4.26
CA LEU A 45 -0.19 4.02 -3.14
C LEU A 45 0.42 2.63 -2.94
N SER A 46 1.69 2.60 -2.55
CA SER A 46 2.34 1.35 -2.13
C SER A 46 1.57 0.73 -0.97
N ILE A 47 1.60 -0.59 -0.88
CA ILE A 47 1.13 -1.30 0.32
C ILE A 47 2.07 -0.92 1.47
N PHE A 48 1.51 -0.69 2.65
CA PHE A 48 2.30 -0.28 3.82
C PHE A 48 3.02 -1.46 4.46
N PRO A 49 4.13 -1.22 5.17
CA PRO A 49 4.79 -2.28 5.91
C PRO A 49 3.91 -2.81 7.03
N VAL A 50 4.21 -4.01 7.50
CA VAL A 50 3.61 -4.60 8.70
C VAL A 50 4.70 -4.86 9.73
N SER A 51 4.30 -5.02 11.00
CA SER A 51 5.22 -5.43 12.06
C SER A 51 5.17 -6.96 12.19
N GLU A 52 6.32 -7.59 12.01
CA GLU A 52 6.46 -9.03 12.19
C GLU A 52 6.88 -9.39 13.62
N ARG A 53 6.80 -8.45 14.55
CA ARG A 53 7.08 -8.70 15.95
C ARG A 53 6.06 -9.67 16.53
N LEU A 54 6.53 -10.54 17.42
CA LEU A 54 5.70 -11.58 18.02
C LEU A 54 4.43 -11.03 18.70
N GLU A 55 4.55 -9.87 19.33
CA GLU A 55 3.43 -9.20 20.01
C GLU A 55 2.29 -8.81 19.06
N HIS A 56 2.55 -8.69 17.76
CA HIS A 56 1.57 -8.31 16.75
C HIS A 56 1.05 -9.50 15.91
N ALA A 57 1.53 -10.71 16.18
CA ALA A 57 1.25 -11.87 15.34
C ALA A 57 -0.24 -12.18 15.20
N SER A 58 -1.04 -11.94 16.25
CA SER A 58 -2.47 -12.23 16.22
C SER A 58 -3.25 -11.32 15.24
N ASN A 59 -2.77 -10.11 14.98
CA ASN A 59 -3.39 -9.17 14.07
C ASN A 59 -2.78 -9.24 12.67
N VAL A 60 -1.46 -9.37 12.58
CA VAL A 60 -0.72 -9.38 11.31
C VAL A 60 -0.88 -10.72 10.60
N LYS A 61 -0.91 -11.81 11.35
CA LYS A 61 -1.13 -13.18 10.83
C LYS A 61 -0.05 -13.54 9.82
N ILE A 62 -0.45 -13.96 8.62
CA ILE A 62 0.49 -14.41 7.57
C ILE A 62 1.09 -13.25 6.75
N ARG A 63 0.62 -12.04 6.94
CA ARG A 63 1.19 -10.88 6.25
C ARG A 63 2.64 -10.71 6.64
N ASN A 64 3.48 -10.38 5.66
CA ASN A 64 4.90 -10.18 5.92
C ASN A 64 5.48 -9.18 4.93
N ASN A 65 6.57 -8.52 5.30
CA ASN A 65 7.16 -7.45 4.50
C ASN A 65 7.83 -7.96 3.23
N ALA A 66 8.28 -9.21 3.19
CA ALA A 66 8.83 -9.78 1.97
C ALA A 66 7.76 -9.86 0.87
N THR A 67 6.56 -10.34 1.22
CA THR A 67 5.43 -10.41 0.30
C THR A 67 4.95 -9.01 -0.09
N VAL A 68 4.85 -8.10 0.87
CA VAL A 68 4.50 -6.70 0.61
C VAL A 68 5.48 -6.08 -0.38
N GLY A 69 6.78 -6.28 -0.18
CA GLY A 69 7.81 -5.76 -1.07
C GLY A 69 7.71 -6.33 -2.48
N GLU A 70 7.46 -7.63 -2.61
CA GLU A 70 7.26 -8.28 -3.90
C GLU A 70 6.05 -7.69 -4.63
N LEU A 71 4.93 -7.53 -3.93
CA LEU A 71 3.74 -6.92 -4.51
C LEU A 71 4.02 -5.48 -4.93
N ASN A 72 4.65 -4.67 -4.07
CA ASN A 72 4.95 -3.28 -4.38
C ASN A 72 5.86 -3.13 -5.61
N GLN A 73 6.82 -4.04 -5.81
CA GLN A 73 7.66 -4.02 -7.01
C GLN A 73 6.82 -4.17 -8.28
N GLN A 74 5.81 -5.03 -8.26
CA GLN A 74 4.92 -5.22 -9.42
C GLN A 74 3.94 -4.06 -9.59
N LEU A 75 3.44 -3.49 -8.48
CA LEU A 75 2.55 -2.33 -8.54
C LEU A 75 3.25 -1.09 -9.11
N ALA A 76 4.54 -0.94 -8.82
CA ALA A 76 5.33 0.20 -9.28
C ALA A 76 5.46 0.29 -10.80
N VAL A 77 5.27 -0.82 -11.52
CA VAL A 77 5.41 -0.87 -12.98
C VAL A 77 4.06 -1.04 -13.70
N LEU A 78 2.94 -0.98 -12.99
CA LEU A 78 1.63 -1.05 -13.63
C LEU A 78 1.39 0.16 -14.54
N PRO A 79 0.92 -0.05 -15.77
CA PRO A 79 0.65 1.07 -16.67
C PRO A 79 -0.63 1.81 -16.30
N GLY A 80 -0.71 3.07 -16.70
CA GLY A 80 -1.92 3.87 -16.55
C GLY A 80 -2.14 4.49 -15.17
N VAL A 81 -1.20 4.34 -14.25
CA VAL A 81 -1.27 4.90 -12.91
C VAL A 81 0.04 5.59 -12.55
N THR A 82 -0.03 6.51 -11.59
CA THR A 82 1.14 7.05 -10.92
C THR A 82 1.32 6.31 -9.60
N TYR A 83 2.41 5.58 -9.46
CA TYR A 83 2.73 4.86 -8.22
C TYR A 83 3.36 5.83 -7.22
N VAL A 84 2.85 5.84 -6.00
CA VAL A 84 3.38 6.67 -4.91
C VAL A 84 3.93 5.76 -3.83
N ASP A 85 5.24 5.73 -3.66
CA ASP A 85 5.92 4.86 -2.71
C ASP A 85 5.99 5.53 -1.34
N LEU A 86 5.28 4.96 -0.38
CA LEU A 86 5.23 5.45 0.99
C LEU A 86 5.84 4.48 1.99
N PHE A 87 6.35 3.33 1.52
CA PHE A 87 6.78 2.24 2.38
C PHE A 87 7.88 2.69 3.36
N ASP A 88 8.93 3.30 2.84
CA ASP A 88 10.11 3.65 3.64
C ASP A 88 9.84 4.76 4.67
N TYR A 89 8.82 5.59 4.44
CA TYR A 89 8.42 6.60 5.44
C TYR A 89 7.92 5.98 6.74
N LEU A 90 7.48 4.72 6.68
CA LEU A 90 6.79 4.06 7.78
C LEU A 90 7.63 2.97 8.44
N THR A 91 8.81 2.68 7.91
CA THR A 91 9.65 1.58 8.43
C THR A 91 10.63 2.07 9.48
N ASP A 92 11.01 1.14 10.37
CA ASP A 92 12.13 1.31 11.29
C ASP A 92 13.44 0.82 10.64
N ALA A 93 14.52 0.80 11.41
CA ALA A 93 15.83 0.40 10.93
C ALA A 93 15.91 -1.07 10.50
N GLN A 94 14.97 -1.91 10.93
CA GLN A 94 14.88 -3.32 10.56
C GLN A 94 13.91 -3.59 9.43
N GLY A 95 13.35 -2.55 8.81
CA GLY A 95 12.40 -2.71 7.71
C GLY A 95 10.99 -3.09 8.14
N GLN A 96 10.68 -3.00 9.42
CA GLN A 96 9.37 -3.29 9.99
C GLN A 96 8.54 -2.02 10.11
N LEU A 97 7.20 -2.15 10.15
CA LEU A 97 6.36 -1.02 10.51
C LEU A 97 6.81 -0.48 11.87
N ASN A 98 7.16 0.81 11.89
CA ASN A 98 7.69 1.45 13.08
C ASN A 98 6.68 1.37 14.23
N ALA A 99 7.16 0.98 15.41
CA ALA A 99 6.31 0.82 16.60
C ALA A 99 5.59 2.11 17.00
N ASN A 100 6.15 3.27 16.66
CA ASN A 100 5.52 4.56 16.92
C ASN A 100 4.33 4.85 16.00
N TYR A 101 4.14 4.08 14.94
CA TYR A 101 3.13 4.32 13.90
C TYR A 101 1.98 3.32 13.94
N THR A 102 1.98 2.40 14.90
CA THR A 102 0.96 1.37 14.99
C THR A 102 0.79 0.88 16.43
N THR A 103 -0.41 0.40 16.75
CA THR A 103 -0.67 -0.31 18.01
C THR A 103 -0.79 -1.82 17.81
N ASP A 104 -1.30 -2.24 16.65
CA ASP A 104 -1.55 -3.67 16.38
C ASP A 104 -0.59 -4.31 15.38
N GLY A 105 0.34 -3.52 14.83
CA GLY A 105 1.31 -3.99 13.85
C GLY A 105 0.82 -3.99 12.42
N LEU A 106 -0.44 -3.62 12.17
CA LEU A 106 -1.07 -3.65 10.85
C LEU A 106 -1.65 -2.29 10.46
N HIS A 107 -2.47 -1.69 11.32
CA HIS A 107 -3.14 -0.43 11.07
C HIS A 107 -2.26 0.75 11.50
N LEU A 108 -2.32 1.83 10.73
CA LEU A 108 -1.59 3.06 11.03
C LEU A 108 -2.34 3.88 12.07
N ASN A 109 -1.59 4.52 12.96
CA ASN A 109 -2.14 5.48 13.92
C ASN A 109 -2.09 6.90 13.33
N THR A 110 -2.56 7.88 14.11
CA THR A 110 -2.60 9.29 13.69
C THR A 110 -1.22 9.84 13.31
N GLN A 111 -0.21 9.49 14.10
CA GLN A 111 1.16 9.95 13.83
C GLN A 111 1.67 9.44 12.47
N ALA A 112 1.37 8.20 12.12
CA ALA A 112 1.74 7.62 10.85
C ALA A 112 1.09 8.37 9.69
N TYR A 113 -0.21 8.66 9.79
CA TYR A 113 -0.91 9.43 8.76
C TYR A 113 -0.34 10.84 8.60
N GLN A 114 0.09 11.47 9.69
CA GLN A 114 0.76 12.76 9.61
C GLN A 114 2.08 12.69 8.85
N VAL A 115 2.84 11.61 9.06
CA VAL A 115 4.12 11.41 8.38
C VAL A 115 3.95 11.25 6.87
N ILE A 116 2.94 10.51 6.42
CA ILE A 116 2.74 10.26 5.00
C ILE A 116 1.90 11.33 4.29
N ALA A 117 1.24 12.22 5.03
CA ALA A 117 0.42 13.28 4.44
C ALA A 117 1.25 14.20 3.54
N GLU A 118 2.44 14.60 3.96
CA GLU A 118 3.30 15.50 3.18
C GLU A 118 3.71 14.91 1.84
N PRO A 119 4.29 13.69 1.76
CA PRO A 119 4.61 13.09 0.47
C PRO A 119 3.37 12.84 -0.41
N ILE A 120 2.23 12.50 0.18
CA ILE A 120 0.98 12.34 -0.59
C ILE A 120 0.57 13.68 -1.22
N ILE A 121 0.56 14.75 -0.44
CA ILE A 121 0.19 16.09 -0.93
C ILE A 121 1.13 16.50 -2.05
N LYS A 122 2.43 16.32 -1.85
CA LYS A 122 3.46 16.69 -2.82
C LYS A 122 3.29 15.95 -4.15
N GLU A 123 3.09 14.64 -4.10
CA GLU A 123 3.01 13.81 -5.31
C GLU A 123 1.67 13.95 -6.04
N ILE A 124 0.58 14.20 -5.33
CA ILE A 124 -0.77 14.16 -5.90
C ILE A 124 -1.32 15.56 -6.18
N LEU A 125 -1.06 16.53 -5.30
CA LEU A 125 -1.68 17.85 -5.38
C LEU A 125 -0.74 18.94 -5.91
N GLU A 126 0.54 18.66 -5.98
CA GLU A 126 1.55 19.53 -6.55
C GLU A 126 2.15 18.89 -7.79
#